data_709c38c718881c5fff80bbaa32bf4b01
#
_entry.id   709c38c718881c5fff80bbaa32bf4b01
#
_cell.length_a   1.000
_cell.length_b   1.000
_cell.length_c   1.000
_cell.angle_alpha   90.00
_cell.angle_beta   90.00
_cell.angle_gamma   90.00
#
_symmetry.space_group_name_H-M   'P 1'
#
loop_
_entity.id
_entity.type
_entity.pdbx_description
1 polymer ?
#
loop_
_entity_poly.entity_id
_entity_poly.type
_entity_poly.pdbx_seq_one_letter_code
_entity_poly.pdbx_strand_id
1 'polypeptide(L)'
;KNEAVGGPWTAMMIFTFTISFMGVILSPSFSMWSYSVKHPKVFSYYQIWGSAVVVGLLLFIFTTYQGIGASLLGASTDINNNNLSINTLLPEVSKKDHSLIVYHIISLMDKHALWLTGLLAVGLIAALQSTAAAFLMTSGSIVTRDLYKAYVNKDISWEKELAVARIIMLLIFLASLYIATFAKPAMVVFSSISISIAFQFLILLLGALWFSWITRGAAISGVVIGIIIVILTETLGQQISGNRLPWGRWPLTIHSGVWGLLFNVFICFSISAFSSITKIDIHRSHRQKFHNFLNEHMGLHPSRTKLRSFAYVIALIWLFFGVGPGQVLGNN
;
A
#
# COMPACT_ATOMS: atom_id res chain seq x y z
N LYS A 1 -21.09 -19.01 6.73
CA LYS A 1 -20.50 -17.64 6.88
C LYS A 1 -19.69 -17.40 5.65
N ASN A 2 -20.19 -16.59 4.72
CA ASN A 2 -19.43 -16.17 3.53
C ASN A 2 -18.37 -15.17 3.99
N GLU A 3 -17.20 -15.66 4.33
CA GLU A 3 -16.04 -14.78 4.52
C GLU A 3 -15.67 -14.28 3.12
N ALA A 4 -15.84 -12.99 2.91
CA ALA A 4 -15.30 -12.33 1.73
C ALA A 4 -13.80 -12.62 1.66
N VAL A 5 -13.23 -12.78 0.46
CA VAL A 5 -11.81 -13.01 0.29
C VAL A 5 -11.06 -11.87 0.98
N GLY A 6 -10.54 -12.13 2.16
CA GLY A 6 -9.87 -11.13 2.96
C GLY A 6 -10.55 -10.71 4.26
N GLY A 7 -11.63 -11.37 4.69
CA GLY A 7 -12.33 -11.07 5.93
C GLY A 7 -13.60 -10.24 5.73
N PRO A 8 -14.35 -9.95 6.81
CA PRO A 8 -15.61 -9.21 6.73
C PRO A 8 -15.35 -7.75 6.34
N TRP A 9 -15.97 -7.30 5.26
CA TRP A 9 -15.94 -5.91 4.81
C TRP A 9 -16.87 -5.05 5.68
N THR A 10 -16.46 -4.80 6.92
CA THR A 10 -17.14 -3.88 7.81
C THR A 10 -16.76 -2.43 7.48
N ALA A 11 -17.56 -1.47 7.94
CA ALA A 11 -17.23 -0.04 7.81
C ALA A 11 -15.84 0.29 8.42
N MET A 12 -15.51 -0.34 9.55
CA MET A 12 -14.22 -0.19 10.20
C MET A 12 -13.08 -0.75 9.32
N MET A 13 -13.30 -1.89 8.66
CA MET A 13 -12.33 -2.46 7.75
C MET A 13 -12.10 -1.56 6.55
N ILE A 14 -13.16 -1.06 5.90
CA ILE A 14 -13.06 -0.15 4.75
C ILE A 14 -12.30 1.12 5.15
N PHE A 15 -12.65 1.70 6.27
CA PHE A 15 -12.00 2.91 6.79
C PHE A 15 -10.50 2.69 7.07
N THR A 16 -10.17 1.65 7.81
CA THR A 16 -8.78 1.35 8.18
C THR A 16 -7.94 0.90 6.98
N PHE A 17 -8.53 0.20 6.01
CA PHE A 17 -7.90 -0.14 4.75
C PHE A 17 -7.59 1.12 3.93
N THR A 18 -8.55 2.05 3.84
CA THR A 18 -8.35 3.33 3.13
C THR A 18 -7.21 4.14 3.75
N ILE A 19 -7.11 4.22 5.08
CA ILE A 19 -5.98 4.87 5.76
C ILE A 19 -4.66 4.17 5.43
N SER A 20 -4.65 2.84 5.44
CA SER A 20 -3.45 2.05 5.13
C SER A 20 -2.95 2.27 3.69
N PHE A 21 -3.83 2.69 2.77
CA PHE A 21 -3.45 3.06 1.40
C PHE A 21 -2.44 4.22 1.32
N MET A 22 -2.29 5.03 2.37
CA MET A 22 -1.18 5.99 2.48
C MET A 22 0.19 5.32 2.36
N GLY A 23 0.29 4.02 2.65
CA GLY A 23 1.50 3.23 2.44
C GLY A 23 1.97 3.21 0.99
N VAL A 24 1.08 3.35 0.01
CA VAL A 24 1.46 3.41 -1.41
C VAL A 24 2.38 4.61 -1.67
N ILE A 25 2.03 5.79 -1.17
CA ILE A 25 2.83 7.02 -1.34
C ILE A 25 4.17 6.91 -0.60
N LEU A 26 4.19 6.18 0.51
CA LEU A 26 5.38 5.96 1.33
C LEU A 26 6.31 4.89 0.77
N SER A 27 5.85 4.12 -0.22
CA SER A 27 6.68 3.12 -0.86
C SER A 27 7.82 3.78 -1.63
N PRO A 28 9.04 3.21 -1.61
CA PRO A 28 10.20 3.81 -2.26
C PRO A 28 10.01 4.08 -3.76
N SER A 29 9.26 3.24 -4.46
CA SER A 29 8.98 3.39 -5.89
C SER A 29 8.21 4.67 -6.23
N PHE A 30 7.24 5.07 -5.37
CA PHE A 30 6.49 6.31 -5.55
C PHE A 30 7.25 7.54 -5.05
N SER A 31 7.96 7.42 -3.93
CA SER A 31 8.74 8.54 -3.38
C SER A 31 9.90 8.94 -4.28
N MET A 32 10.55 8.01 -4.98
CA MET A 32 11.60 8.32 -5.95
C MET A 32 11.17 9.28 -7.05
N TRP A 33 9.94 9.21 -7.52
CA TRP A 33 9.42 10.13 -8.52
C TRP A 33 9.35 11.58 -8.00
N SER A 34 9.04 11.73 -6.71
CA SER A 34 9.02 13.06 -6.08
C SER A 34 10.40 13.71 -6.04
N TYR A 35 11.47 12.93 -5.95
CA TYR A 35 12.86 13.45 -5.96
C TYR A 35 13.36 13.84 -7.36
N SER A 36 12.75 13.34 -8.42
CA SER A 36 13.15 13.65 -9.80
C SER A 36 12.55 14.96 -10.34
N VAL A 37 11.71 15.62 -9.56
CA VAL A 37 10.95 16.80 -10.01
C VAL A 37 11.78 18.07 -9.92
N LYS A 38 11.85 18.81 -11.02
CA LYS A 38 12.59 20.10 -11.12
C LYS A 38 11.99 21.22 -10.26
N HIS A 39 10.65 21.28 -10.15
CA HIS A 39 9.93 22.34 -9.45
C HIS A 39 8.92 21.78 -8.44
N PRO A 40 9.30 21.57 -7.17
CA PRO A 40 8.48 20.91 -6.16
C PRO A 40 7.13 21.60 -5.89
N LYS A 41 7.07 22.94 -5.93
CA LYS A 41 5.83 23.68 -5.67
C LYS A 41 4.74 23.41 -6.71
N VAL A 42 5.13 23.35 -7.98
CA VAL A 42 4.23 23.08 -9.10
C VAL A 42 3.81 21.61 -9.09
N PHE A 43 4.76 20.71 -8.79
CA PHE A 43 4.50 19.27 -8.72
C PHE A 43 3.44 18.93 -7.66
N SER A 44 3.49 19.51 -6.46
CA SER A 44 2.52 19.20 -5.41
C SER A 44 1.08 19.56 -5.83
N TYR A 45 0.90 20.65 -6.55
CA TYR A 45 -0.42 21.04 -7.08
C TYR A 45 -0.93 20.05 -8.13
N TYR A 46 -0.11 19.72 -9.13
CA TYR A 46 -0.49 18.76 -10.16
C TYR A 46 -0.68 17.34 -9.62
N GLN A 47 0.12 16.94 -8.65
CA GLN A 47 -0.03 15.62 -8.01
C GLN A 47 -1.36 15.52 -7.27
N ILE A 48 -1.77 16.54 -6.55
CA ILE A 48 -3.05 16.52 -5.81
C ILE A 48 -4.22 16.55 -6.77
N TRP A 49 -4.27 17.51 -7.68
CA TRP A 49 -5.42 17.69 -8.57
C TRP A 49 -5.44 16.69 -9.74
N GLY A 50 -4.32 16.46 -10.39
CA GLY A 50 -4.23 15.53 -11.50
C GLY A 50 -4.40 14.08 -11.06
N SER A 51 -3.64 13.64 -10.07
CA SER A 51 -3.69 12.23 -9.65
C SER A 51 -4.88 11.95 -8.74
N ALA A 52 -5.11 12.76 -7.69
CA ALA A 52 -6.15 12.44 -6.72
C ALA A 52 -7.55 12.69 -7.27
N VAL A 53 -7.78 13.82 -7.95
CA VAL A 53 -9.12 14.16 -8.44
C VAL A 53 -9.38 13.51 -9.80
N VAL A 54 -8.56 13.78 -10.81
CA VAL A 54 -8.84 13.29 -12.17
C VAL A 54 -8.66 11.79 -12.27
N VAL A 55 -7.49 11.27 -11.96
CA VAL A 55 -7.20 9.82 -12.08
C VAL A 55 -8.00 9.03 -11.05
N GLY A 56 -8.10 9.51 -9.80
CA GLY A 56 -8.87 8.86 -8.75
C GLY A 56 -10.35 8.76 -9.08
N LEU A 57 -10.97 9.81 -9.63
CA LEU A 57 -12.37 9.80 -10.06
C LEU A 57 -12.59 8.84 -11.24
N LEU A 58 -11.71 8.87 -12.24
CA LEU A 58 -11.79 7.96 -13.37
C LEU A 58 -11.67 6.50 -12.93
N LEU A 59 -10.68 6.17 -12.10
CA LEU A 59 -10.52 4.83 -11.55
C LEU A 59 -11.76 4.42 -10.75
N PHE A 60 -12.28 5.28 -9.89
CA PHE A 60 -13.49 4.98 -9.10
C PHE A 60 -14.67 4.63 -9.99
N ILE A 61 -14.95 5.44 -11.03
CA ILE A 61 -16.03 5.19 -11.97
C ILE A 61 -15.82 3.87 -12.70
N PHE A 62 -14.68 3.71 -13.38
CA PHE A 62 -14.45 2.53 -14.22
C PHE A 62 -14.34 1.23 -13.42
N THR A 63 -13.65 1.22 -12.26
CA THR A 63 -13.55 0.01 -11.45
C THR A 63 -14.87 -0.37 -10.80
N THR A 64 -15.69 0.61 -10.40
CA THR A 64 -17.03 0.35 -9.86
C THR A 64 -17.94 -0.26 -10.92
N TYR A 65 -17.99 0.32 -12.13
CA TYR A 65 -18.79 -0.25 -13.22
C TYR A 65 -18.29 -1.63 -13.63
N GLN A 66 -16.99 -1.86 -13.67
CA GLN A 66 -16.41 -3.16 -13.94
C GLN A 66 -16.79 -4.20 -12.88
N GLY A 67 -16.76 -3.83 -11.59
CA GLY A 67 -17.16 -4.70 -10.48
C GLY A 67 -18.65 -5.06 -10.53
N ILE A 68 -19.53 -4.07 -10.76
CA ILE A 68 -20.97 -4.29 -10.93
C ILE A 68 -21.23 -5.17 -12.15
N GLY A 69 -20.62 -4.88 -13.30
CA GLY A 69 -20.76 -5.69 -14.51
C GLY A 69 -20.32 -7.13 -14.29
N ALA A 70 -19.18 -7.34 -13.61
CA ALA A 70 -18.71 -8.68 -13.28
C ALA A 70 -19.66 -9.43 -12.35
N SER A 71 -20.25 -8.77 -11.36
CA SER A 71 -21.23 -9.38 -10.45
C SER A 71 -22.49 -9.80 -11.20
N LEU A 72 -22.98 -9.02 -12.14
CA LEU A 72 -24.14 -9.35 -12.96
C LEU A 72 -23.87 -10.53 -13.92
N LEU A 73 -22.68 -10.61 -14.49
CA LEU A 73 -22.27 -11.70 -15.39
C LEU A 73 -22.00 -13.01 -14.65
N GLY A 74 -21.63 -12.94 -13.38
CA GLY A 74 -21.27 -14.08 -12.54
C GLY A 74 -22.36 -14.54 -11.56
N ALA A 75 -23.49 -13.81 -11.47
CA ALA A 75 -24.56 -14.12 -10.53
C ALA A 75 -25.31 -15.39 -10.96
N SER A 76 -25.03 -16.51 -10.29
CA SER A 76 -25.99 -17.60 -10.19
C SER A 76 -26.93 -17.25 -9.04
N THR A 77 -28.05 -16.66 -9.31
CA THR A 77 -29.16 -16.60 -8.37
C THR A 77 -29.82 -17.97 -8.36
N ASP A 78 -29.44 -18.83 -7.43
CA ASP A 78 -30.29 -19.88 -6.92
C ASP A 78 -31.41 -19.21 -6.13
N ILE A 79 -32.33 -18.58 -6.84
CA ILE A 79 -33.64 -18.23 -6.28
C ILE A 79 -34.51 -19.45 -6.50
N ASN A 80 -34.67 -20.22 -5.44
CA ASN A 80 -35.70 -21.22 -5.22
C ASN A 80 -36.48 -21.68 -6.48
N ASN A 81 -36.04 -22.80 -7.05
CA ASN A 81 -36.82 -23.72 -7.90
C ASN A 81 -37.63 -23.17 -9.10
N ASN A 82 -37.44 -21.94 -9.49
CA ASN A 82 -37.94 -21.45 -10.77
C ASN A 82 -36.78 -21.39 -11.76
N ASN A 83 -36.74 -22.32 -12.70
CA ASN A 83 -35.83 -22.60 -13.78
C ASN A 83 -35.32 -21.38 -14.60
N LEU A 84 -34.81 -20.37 -13.97
CA LEU A 84 -33.96 -19.34 -14.59
C LEU A 84 -32.50 -19.73 -14.36
N SER A 85 -32.06 -20.70 -15.14
CA SER A 85 -30.63 -20.87 -15.39
C SER A 85 -30.15 -19.63 -16.17
N ILE A 86 -29.82 -18.55 -15.45
CA ILE A 86 -29.01 -17.50 -16.02
C ILE A 86 -27.66 -18.20 -16.29
N ASN A 87 -27.39 -18.48 -17.55
CA ASN A 87 -26.09 -18.99 -17.98
C ASN A 87 -25.03 -18.05 -17.42
N THR A 88 -24.32 -18.53 -16.39
CA THR A 88 -23.21 -17.78 -15.82
C THR A 88 -22.16 -17.65 -16.91
N LEU A 89 -22.02 -16.44 -17.47
CA LEU A 89 -21.07 -16.16 -18.54
C LEU A 89 -19.62 -16.23 -18.04
N LEU A 90 -19.42 -16.03 -16.71
CA LEU A 90 -18.13 -16.17 -16.10
C LEU A 90 -17.91 -17.60 -15.57
N PRO A 91 -16.74 -18.20 -15.82
CA PRO A 91 -16.40 -19.53 -15.34
C PRO A 91 -16.46 -19.62 -13.80
N GLU A 92 -16.82 -20.78 -13.26
CA GLU A 92 -16.85 -21.01 -11.80
C GLU A 92 -15.48 -20.79 -11.11
N VAL A 93 -14.39 -20.92 -11.87
CA VAL A 93 -13.04 -20.64 -11.37
C VAL A 93 -12.90 -19.18 -10.91
N SER A 94 -13.56 -18.24 -11.58
CA SER A 94 -13.54 -16.83 -11.18
C SER A 94 -14.32 -16.54 -9.89
N LYS A 95 -15.21 -17.44 -9.47
CA LYS A 95 -15.87 -17.37 -8.16
C LYS A 95 -14.91 -17.77 -7.02
N LYS A 96 -13.95 -18.65 -7.31
CA LYS A 96 -12.94 -19.10 -6.35
C LYS A 96 -11.73 -18.16 -6.31
N ASP A 97 -11.35 -17.62 -7.46
CA ASP A 97 -10.24 -16.67 -7.58
C ASP A 97 -10.69 -15.39 -8.31
N HIS A 98 -10.98 -14.37 -7.52
CA HIS A 98 -11.47 -13.09 -8.01
C HIS A 98 -10.43 -12.32 -8.82
N SER A 99 -9.16 -12.68 -8.75
CA SER A 99 -8.10 -12.06 -9.53
C SER A 99 -8.20 -12.38 -11.03
N LEU A 100 -8.92 -13.44 -11.38
CA LEU A 100 -9.14 -13.85 -12.78
C LEU A 100 -10.35 -13.17 -13.44
N ILE A 101 -11.15 -12.40 -12.72
CA ILE A 101 -12.39 -11.80 -13.23
C ILE A 101 -12.12 -10.91 -14.44
N VAL A 102 -11.14 -10.02 -14.34
CA VAL A 102 -10.80 -9.09 -15.44
C VAL A 102 -10.36 -9.85 -16.68
N TYR A 103 -9.55 -10.87 -16.51
CA TYR A 103 -9.09 -11.75 -17.58
C TYR A 103 -10.26 -12.44 -18.29
N HIS A 104 -11.21 -12.99 -17.54
CA HIS A 104 -12.39 -13.65 -18.10
C HIS A 104 -13.35 -12.66 -18.79
N ILE A 105 -13.51 -11.45 -18.25
CA ILE A 105 -14.31 -10.40 -18.93
C ILE A 105 -13.71 -10.04 -20.29
N ILE A 106 -12.39 -9.89 -20.37
CA ILE A 106 -11.70 -9.63 -21.64
C ILE A 106 -11.93 -10.80 -22.61
N SER A 107 -11.84 -12.04 -22.15
CA SER A 107 -12.02 -13.24 -22.99
C SER A 107 -13.46 -13.40 -23.50
N LEU A 108 -14.48 -12.87 -22.79
CA LEU A 108 -15.86 -12.87 -23.30
C LEU A 108 -16.04 -12.03 -24.57
N MET A 109 -15.18 -11.04 -24.79
CA MET A 109 -15.24 -10.19 -25.97
C MET A 109 -14.64 -10.85 -27.22
N ASP A 110 -13.93 -11.97 -27.04
CA ASP A 110 -13.22 -12.68 -28.11
C ASP A 110 -14.14 -13.08 -29.26
N LYS A 111 -15.36 -13.54 -28.96
CA LYS A 111 -16.36 -13.94 -29.94
C LYS A 111 -16.97 -12.80 -30.75
N HIS A 112 -16.94 -11.57 -30.24
CA HIS A 112 -17.62 -10.43 -30.83
C HIS A 112 -16.66 -9.40 -31.45
N ALA A 113 -15.47 -9.23 -30.84
CA ALA A 113 -14.52 -8.22 -31.24
C ALA A 113 -13.07 -8.65 -30.91
N LEU A 114 -12.54 -9.58 -31.68
CA LEU A 114 -11.18 -10.14 -31.47
C LEU A 114 -10.10 -9.05 -31.40
N TRP A 115 -10.19 -8.02 -32.24
CA TRP A 115 -9.26 -6.90 -32.23
C TRP A 115 -9.28 -6.12 -30.88
N LEU A 116 -10.46 -5.97 -30.27
CA LEU A 116 -10.63 -5.28 -28.99
C LEU A 116 -10.07 -6.13 -27.85
N THR A 117 -10.30 -7.45 -27.87
CA THR A 117 -9.69 -8.40 -26.92
C THR A 117 -8.16 -8.29 -26.98
N GLY A 118 -7.58 -8.28 -28.16
CA GLY A 118 -6.13 -8.09 -28.35
C GLY A 118 -5.63 -6.76 -27.78
N LEU A 119 -6.32 -5.67 -28.07
CA LEU A 119 -5.98 -4.34 -27.57
C LEU A 119 -6.03 -4.26 -26.02
N LEU A 120 -7.09 -4.79 -25.41
CA LEU A 120 -7.25 -4.82 -23.97
C LEU A 120 -6.21 -5.73 -23.29
N ALA A 121 -5.89 -6.88 -23.88
CA ALA A 121 -4.86 -7.77 -23.38
C ALA A 121 -3.48 -7.11 -23.40
N VAL A 122 -3.12 -6.45 -24.51
CA VAL A 122 -1.86 -5.69 -24.62
C VAL A 122 -1.83 -4.55 -23.60
N GLY A 123 -2.93 -3.81 -23.44
CA GLY A 123 -3.04 -2.75 -22.44
C GLY A 123 -2.83 -3.27 -21.01
N LEU A 124 -3.43 -4.41 -20.67
CA LEU A 124 -3.25 -5.06 -19.37
C LEU A 124 -1.79 -5.46 -19.13
N ILE A 125 -1.17 -6.12 -20.11
CA ILE A 125 0.25 -6.53 -20.01
C ILE A 125 1.16 -5.31 -19.87
N ALA A 126 0.93 -4.26 -20.66
CA ALA A 126 1.71 -3.03 -20.60
C ALA A 126 1.62 -2.35 -19.23
N ALA A 127 0.41 -2.29 -18.63
CA ALA A 127 0.21 -1.74 -17.29
C ALA A 127 0.95 -2.54 -16.21
N LEU A 128 0.88 -3.88 -16.27
CA LEU A 128 1.60 -4.76 -15.35
C LEU A 128 3.12 -4.63 -15.50
N GLN A 129 3.61 -4.61 -16.75
CA GLN A 129 5.03 -4.49 -17.05
C GLN A 129 5.62 -3.16 -16.60
N SER A 130 4.91 -2.05 -16.80
CA SER A 130 5.36 -0.72 -16.37
C SER A 130 5.53 -0.64 -14.85
N THR A 131 4.58 -1.19 -14.10
CA THR A 131 4.62 -1.25 -12.65
C THR A 131 5.75 -2.15 -12.14
N ALA A 132 5.88 -3.35 -12.70
CA ALA A 132 6.96 -4.28 -12.36
C ALA A 132 8.34 -3.68 -12.60
N ALA A 133 8.54 -2.99 -13.73
CA ALA A 133 9.79 -2.32 -14.07
C ALA A 133 10.16 -1.24 -13.04
N ALA A 134 9.19 -0.42 -12.61
CA ALA A 134 9.39 0.62 -11.61
C ALA A 134 9.82 0.02 -10.25
N PHE A 135 9.17 -1.05 -9.80
CA PHE A 135 9.53 -1.74 -8.55
C PHE A 135 10.90 -2.41 -8.63
N LEU A 136 11.22 -3.08 -9.74
CA LEU A 136 12.54 -3.72 -9.94
C LEU A 136 13.67 -2.68 -9.97
N MET A 137 13.48 -1.58 -10.68
CA MET A 137 14.46 -0.50 -10.76
C MET A 137 14.72 0.12 -9.39
N THR A 138 13.67 0.40 -8.63
CA THR A 138 13.78 0.97 -7.30
C THR A 138 14.47 0.01 -6.34
N SER A 139 14.03 -1.25 -6.29
CA SER A 139 14.60 -2.26 -5.40
C SER A 139 16.07 -2.53 -5.74
N GLY A 140 16.40 -2.65 -7.02
CA GLY A 140 17.77 -2.80 -7.49
C GLY A 140 18.66 -1.62 -7.09
N SER A 141 18.14 -0.39 -7.22
CA SER A 141 18.86 0.83 -6.83
C SER A 141 19.11 0.90 -5.33
N ILE A 142 18.13 0.58 -4.49
CA ILE A 142 18.25 0.56 -3.03
C ILE A 142 19.32 -0.46 -2.62
N VAL A 143 19.22 -1.70 -3.10
CA VAL A 143 20.19 -2.74 -2.72
C VAL A 143 21.60 -2.40 -3.21
N THR A 144 21.73 -1.81 -4.40
CA THR A 144 23.05 -1.47 -4.94
C THR A 144 23.66 -0.26 -4.24
N ARG A 145 22.91 0.82 -4.04
CA ARG A 145 23.45 2.08 -3.47
C ARG A 145 23.47 2.06 -1.96
N ASP A 146 22.40 1.63 -1.32
CA ASP A 146 22.24 1.77 0.13
C ASP A 146 22.87 0.59 0.89
N LEU A 147 22.96 -0.60 0.25
CA LEU A 147 23.58 -1.76 0.87
C LEU A 147 24.96 -2.05 0.28
N TYR A 148 25.05 -2.35 -1.02
CA TYR A 148 26.32 -2.79 -1.60
C TYR A 148 27.38 -1.70 -1.58
N LYS A 149 27.08 -0.51 -2.09
CA LYS A 149 28.04 0.62 -2.13
C LYS A 149 28.35 1.14 -0.74
N ALA A 150 27.37 1.17 0.17
CA ALA A 150 27.59 1.68 1.52
C ALA A 150 28.43 0.76 2.41
N TYR A 151 28.27 -0.57 2.26
CA TYR A 151 28.88 -1.54 3.19
C TYR A 151 29.93 -2.46 2.57
N VAL A 152 29.89 -2.70 1.25
CA VAL A 152 30.78 -3.65 0.60
C VAL A 152 31.89 -2.95 -0.18
N ASN A 153 31.55 -2.01 -1.07
CA ASN A 153 32.55 -1.31 -1.90
C ASN A 153 32.15 0.14 -2.14
N LYS A 154 32.73 1.06 -1.36
CA LYS A 154 32.44 2.50 -1.43
C LYS A 154 32.95 3.17 -2.71
N ASP A 155 34.04 2.68 -3.27
CA ASP A 155 34.76 3.27 -4.41
C ASP A 155 34.47 2.55 -5.74
N ILE A 156 33.28 1.89 -5.81
CA ILE A 156 32.88 1.17 -7.02
C ILE A 156 32.73 2.13 -8.21
N SER A 157 33.30 1.76 -9.37
CA SER A 157 33.11 2.53 -10.60
C SER A 157 31.66 2.44 -11.09
N TRP A 158 31.20 3.48 -11.80
CA TRP A 158 29.84 3.56 -12.32
C TRP A 158 29.42 2.33 -13.15
N GLU A 159 30.32 1.84 -14.01
CA GLU A 159 30.04 0.67 -14.85
C GLU A 159 29.79 -0.59 -14.03
N LYS A 160 30.62 -0.82 -13.00
CA LYS A 160 30.45 -1.95 -12.08
C LYS A 160 29.22 -1.79 -11.20
N GLU A 161 28.91 -0.57 -10.73
CA GLU A 161 27.69 -0.27 -9.99
C GLU A 161 26.44 -0.64 -10.82
N LEU A 162 26.46 -0.29 -12.11
CA LEU A 162 25.36 -0.62 -13.03
C LEU A 162 25.25 -2.14 -13.29
N ALA A 163 26.38 -2.83 -13.42
CA ALA A 163 26.40 -4.30 -13.58
C ALA A 163 25.83 -5.01 -12.34
N VAL A 164 26.24 -4.59 -11.14
CA VAL A 164 25.72 -5.10 -9.87
C VAL A 164 24.22 -4.84 -9.76
N ALA A 165 23.74 -3.64 -10.11
CA ALA A 165 22.31 -3.32 -10.10
C ALA A 165 21.51 -4.25 -11.01
N ARG A 166 22.00 -4.54 -12.22
CA ARG A 166 21.34 -5.47 -13.16
C ARG A 166 21.26 -6.90 -12.61
N ILE A 167 22.34 -7.39 -11.98
CA ILE A 167 22.35 -8.71 -11.34
C ILE A 167 21.35 -8.77 -10.20
N ILE A 168 21.31 -7.75 -9.35
CA ILE A 168 20.37 -7.67 -8.23
C ILE A 168 18.93 -7.63 -8.74
N MET A 169 18.62 -6.81 -9.76
CA MET A 169 17.29 -6.78 -10.37
C MET A 169 16.88 -8.14 -10.94
N LEU A 170 17.80 -8.85 -11.58
CA LEU A 170 17.55 -10.20 -12.09
C LEU A 170 17.24 -11.18 -10.96
N LEU A 171 18.01 -11.14 -9.87
CA LEU A 171 17.77 -12.00 -8.71
C LEU A 171 16.41 -11.72 -8.06
N ILE A 172 16.04 -10.44 -7.90
CA ILE A 172 14.73 -10.04 -7.37
C ILE A 172 13.61 -10.51 -8.30
N PHE A 173 13.80 -10.36 -9.61
CA PHE A 173 12.84 -10.84 -10.61
C PHE A 173 12.63 -12.35 -10.53
N LEU A 174 13.71 -13.14 -10.47
CA LEU A 174 13.64 -14.59 -10.36
C LEU A 174 12.98 -15.04 -9.04
N ALA A 175 13.31 -14.37 -7.93
CA ALA A 175 12.66 -14.62 -6.64
C ALA A 175 11.15 -14.30 -6.70
N SER A 176 10.77 -13.19 -7.33
CA SER A 176 9.36 -12.82 -7.52
C SER A 176 8.62 -13.81 -8.39
N LEU A 177 9.26 -14.29 -9.46
CA LEU A 177 8.70 -15.32 -10.34
C LEU A 177 8.51 -16.65 -9.60
N TYR A 178 9.49 -17.05 -8.80
CA TYR A 178 9.38 -18.24 -7.94
C TYR A 178 8.19 -18.14 -6.98
N ILE A 179 8.07 -17.00 -6.26
CA ILE A 179 6.95 -16.74 -5.35
C ILE A 179 5.62 -16.78 -6.10
N ALA A 180 5.53 -16.13 -7.26
CA ALA A 180 4.30 -16.08 -8.07
C ALA A 180 3.87 -17.48 -8.55
N THR A 181 4.84 -18.37 -8.82
CA THR A 181 4.55 -19.73 -9.31
C THR A 181 4.11 -20.67 -8.19
N PHE A 182 4.71 -20.59 -7.02
CA PHE A 182 4.51 -21.53 -5.93
C PHE A 182 3.62 -21.03 -4.80
N ALA A 183 3.54 -19.71 -4.60
CA ALA A 183 2.64 -19.14 -3.61
C ALA A 183 1.23 -18.98 -4.20
N LYS A 184 0.25 -19.56 -3.53
CA LYS A 184 -1.17 -19.53 -3.95
C LYS A 184 -2.03 -18.40 -3.34
N PRO A 185 -1.51 -17.43 -2.57
CA PRO A 185 -2.36 -16.38 -2.04
C PRO A 185 -2.85 -15.47 -3.17
N ALA A 186 -4.11 -15.05 -3.07
CA ALA A 186 -4.70 -14.11 -4.02
C ALA A 186 -3.86 -12.81 -4.10
N MET A 187 -3.78 -12.22 -5.27
CA MET A 187 -3.03 -10.97 -5.55
C MET A 187 -3.34 -9.86 -4.54
N VAL A 188 -4.60 -9.78 -4.08
CA VAL A 188 -5.08 -8.85 -3.04
C VAL A 188 -4.33 -9.03 -1.71
N VAL A 189 -3.94 -10.26 -1.35
CA VAL A 189 -3.22 -10.54 -0.10
C VAL A 189 -1.80 -9.95 -0.16
N PHE A 190 -1.10 -10.14 -1.26
CA PHE A 190 0.24 -9.57 -1.45
C PHE A 190 0.24 -8.05 -1.46
N SER A 191 -0.73 -7.43 -2.15
CA SER A 191 -0.85 -5.98 -2.17
C SER A 191 -1.21 -5.43 -0.80
N SER A 192 -2.12 -6.07 -0.05
CA SER A 192 -2.46 -5.68 1.32
C SER A 192 -1.24 -5.69 2.24
N ILE A 193 -0.44 -6.76 2.21
CA ILE A 193 0.79 -6.86 3.02
C ILE A 193 1.79 -5.79 2.62
N SER A 194 2.03 -5.59 1.32
CA SER A 194 3.00 -4.61 0.82
C SER A 194 2.63 -3.18 1.24
N ILE A 195 1.35 -2.81 1.11
CA ILE A 195 0.82 -1.51 1.52
C ILE A 195 0.94 -1.34 3.04
N SER A 196 0.60 -2.38 3.81
CA SER A 196 0.69 -2.35 5.28
C SER A 196 2.11 -2.17 5.78
N ILE A 197 3.09 -2.84 5.16
CA ILE A 197 4.51 -2.68 5.49
C ILE A 197 4.98 -1.28 5.13
N ALA A 198 4.66 -0.80 3.93
CA ALA A 198 5.04 0.55 3.50
C ALA A 198 4.43 1.64 4.41
N PHE A 199 3.22 1.42 4.92
CA PHE A 199 2.57 2.34 5.85
C PHE A 199 3.34 2.54 7.17
N GLN A 200 4.18 1.57 7.58
CA GLN A 200 5.01 1.70 8.78
C GLN A 200 6.08 2.80 8.65
N PHE A 201 6.46 3.18 7.43
CA PHE A 201 7.41 4.28 7.19
C PHE A 201 6.81 5.67 7.43
N LEU A 202 5.49 5.78 7.68
CA LEU A 202 4.83 7.07 7.98
C LEU A 202 5.50 7.78 9.15
N ILE A 203 5.82 7.07 10.22
CA ILE A 203 6.43 7.66 11.42
C ILE A 203 7.85 8.15 11.14
N LEU A 204 8.62 7.45 10.29
CA LEU A 204 9.92 7.92 9.84
C LEU A 204 9.82 9.25 9.08
N LEU A 205 8.87 9.34 8.16
CA LEU A 205 8.63 10.57 7.38
C LEU A 205 8.18 11.72 8.27
N LEU A 206 7.23 11.48 9.18
CA LEU A 206 6.75 12.49 10.13
C LEU A 206 7.87 12.93 11.09
N GLY A 207 8.69 12.02 11.57
CA GLY A 207 9.85 12.32 12.40
C GLY A 207 10.89 13.14 11.66
N ALA A 208 11.17 12.80 10.41
CA ALA A 208 12.12 13.52 9.59
C ALA A 208 11.67 14.96 9.26
N LEU A 209 10.36 15.19 9.02
CA LEU A 209 9.86 16.47 8.52
C LEU A 209 9.30 17.38 9.62
N TRP A 210 8.61 16.82 10.64
CA TRP A 210 7.85 17.62 11.61
C TRP A 210 8.21 17.40 13.07
N PHE A 211 8.62 16.18 13.46
CA PHE A 211 8.83 15.83 14.88
C PHE A 211 10.29 15.63 15.24
N SER A 212 10.99 16.73 15.53
CA SER A 212 12.43 16.71 15.89
C SER A 212 12.75 15.91 17.15
N TRP A 213 11.77 15.60 18.00
CA TRP A 213 11.94 14.83 19.23
C TRP A 213 11.98 13.32 19.01
N ILE A 214 11.57 12.82 17.85
CA ILE A 214 11.67 11.39 17.50
C ILE A 214 13.13 11.02 17.30
N THR A 215 13.62 10.05 18.09
CA THR A 215 15.01 9.58 18.01
C THR A 215 15.17 8.54 16.93
N ARG A 216 16.39 8.40 16.38
CA ARG A 216 16.72 7.40 15.36
C ARG A 216 16.41 5.98 15.82
N GLY A 217 16.82 5.63 17.06
CA GLY A 217 16.57 4.30 17.64
C GLY A 217 15.09 4.01 17.79
N ALA A 218 14.33 5.00 18.28
CA ALA A 218 12.88 4.89 18.44
C ALA A 218 12.17 4.63 17.10
N ALA A 219 12.54 5.38 16.05
CA ALA A 219 11.96 5.25 14.72
C ALA A 219 12.25 3.86 14.11
N ILE A 220 13.49 3.37 14.24
CA ILE A 220 13.86 2.02 13.74
C ILE A 220 13.11 0.94 14.52
N SER A 221 13.11 1.00 15.84
CA SER A 221 12.42 0.02 16.68
C SER A 221 10.90 0.02 16.42
N GLY A 222 10.31 1.20 16.27
CA GLY A 222 8.90 1.34 15.94
C GLY A 222 8.53 0.66 14.60
N VAL A 223 9.31 0.91 13.55
CA VAL A 223 9.10 0.28 12.23
C VAL A 223 9.25 -1.24 12.31
N VAL A 224 10.30 -1.74 12.98
CA VAL A 224 10.51 -3.19 13.12
C VAL A 224 9.34 -3.86 13.84
N ILE A 225 8.91 -3.29 14.97
CA ILE A 225 7.75 -3.82 15.71
C ILE A 225 6.48 -3.69 14.87
N GLY A 226 6.27 -2.55 14.20
CA GLY A 226 5.13 -2.36 13.30
C GLY A 226 5.05 -3.42 12.20
N ILE A 227 6.17 -3.74 11.54
CA ILE A 227 6.23 -4.80 10.53
C ILE A 227 5.92 -6.19 11.13
N ILE A 228 6.45 -6.50 12.30
CA ILE A 228 6.16 -7.76 13.00
C ILE A 228 4.66 -7.88 13.28
N ILE A 229 4.02 -6.81 13.78
CA ILE A 229 2.58 -6.79 14.03
C ILE A 229 1.77 -6.92 12.74
N VAL A 230 2.17 -6.27 11.66
CA VAL A 230 1.55 -6.45 10.33
C VAL A 230 1.58 -7.93 9.93
N ILE A 231 2.73 -8.59 10.02
CA ILE A 231 2.87 -10.01 9.68
C ILE A 231 1.97 -10.87 10.56
N LEU A 232 1.94 -10.63 11.86
CA LEU A 232 1.13 -11.42 12.81
C LEU A 232 -0.38 -11.22 12.64
N THR A 233 -0.82 -10.07 12.14
CA THR A 233 -2.24 -9.76 11.93
C THR A 233 -2.72 -10.01 10.50
N GLU A 234 -1.84 -10.42 9.60
CA GLU A 234 -2.14 -10.82 8.22
C GLU A 234 -2.18 -12.35 8.05
N THR A 235 -2.55 -12.78 6.86
CA THR A 235 -2.63 -14.20 6.47
C THR A 235 -1.31 -14.93 6.68
N LEU A 236 -0.17 -14.24 6.50
CA LEU A 236 1.15 -14.84 6.74
C LEU A 236 1.33 -15.27 8.19
N GLY A 237 0.88 -14.49 9.16
CA GLY A 237 0.96 -14.85 10.57
C GLY A 237 0.17 -16.12 10.89
N GLN A 238 -1.02 -16.27 10.30
CA GLN A 238 -1.84 -17.49 10.44
C GLN A 238 -1.14 -18.71 9.83
N GLN A 239 -0.56 -18.55 8.64
CA GLN A 239 0.17 -19.64 7.97
C GLN A 239 1.42 -20.05 8.75
N ILE A 240 2.24 -19.10 9.20
CA ILE A 240 3.48 -19.38 9.96
C ILE A 240 3.15 -20.04 11.31
N SER A 241 2.08 -19.62 11.97
CA SER A 241 1.65 -20.17 13.26
C SER A 241 0.85 -21.47 13.15
N GLY A 242 0.58 -21.96 11.93
CA GLY A 242 -0.27 -23.13 11.71
C GLY A 242 -1.72 -22.91 12.20
N ASN A 243 -2.26 -21.71 11.96
CA ASN A 243 -3.61 -21.28 12.39
C ASN A 243 -3.82 -21.30 13.91
N ARG A 244 -2.73 -21.14 14.69
CA ARG A 244 -2.80 -21.12 16.17
C ARG A 244 -3.09 -19.75 16.77
N LEU A 245 -3.04 -18.68 15.95
CA LEU A 245 -3.31 -17.34 16.45
C LEU A 245 -4.83 -17.16 16.69
N PRO A 246 -5.24 -16.80 17.92
CA PRO A 246 -6.67 -16.80 18.30
C PRO A 246 -7.47 -15.68 17.65
N TRP A 247 -6.82 -14.65 17.13
CA TRP A 247 -7.49 -13.47 16.55
C TRP A 247 -7.80 -13.56 15.06
N GLY A 248 -7.28 -14.55 14.36
CA GLY A 248 -7.48 -14.69 12.91
C GLY A 248 -6.78 -13.59 12.10
N ARG A 249 -7.27 -13.39 10.85
CA ARG A 249 -6.84 -12.28 10.01
C ARG A 249 -7.63 -11.02 10.38
N TRP A 250 -6.96 -9.87 10.47
CA TRP A 250 -7.55 -8.56 10.76
C TRP A 250 -8.36 -8.52 12.07
N PRO A 251 -7.68 -8.62 13.21
CA PRO A 251 -8.36 -8.60 14.51
C PRO A 251 -9.29 -7.40 14.64
N LEU A 252 -10.48 -7.62 15.19
CA LEU A 252 -11.54 -6.61 15.35
C LEU A 252 -11.95 -5.92 14.04
N THR A 253 -11.77 -6.58 12.90
CA THR A 253 -12.03 -6.02 11.57
C THR A 253 -11.21 -4.75 11.24
N ILE A 254 -10.07 -4.55 11.92
CA ILE A 254 -9.13 -3.47 11.67
C ILE A 254 -8.00 -3.98 10.77
N HIS A 255 -7.70 -3.22 9.71
CA HIS A 255 -6.65 -3.59 8.77
C HIS A 255 -5.27 -3.67 9.44
N SER A 256 -4.47 -4.66 9.07
CA SER A 256 -3.14 -4.93 9.62
C SER A 256 -2.19 -3.73 9.59
N GLY A 257 -2.26 -2.90 8.54
CA GLY A 257 -1.47 -1.68 8.46
C GLY A 257 -1.71 -0.72 9.62
N VAL A 258 -2.97 -0.59 10.07
CA VAL A 258 -3.33 0.27 11.21
C VAL A 258 -2.87 -0.36 12.53
N TRP A 259 -3.04 -1.67 12.72
CA TRP A 259 -2.49 -2.36 13.88
C TRP A 259 -0.97 -2.15 13.99
N GLY A 260 -0.25 -2.40 12.89
CA GLY A 260 1.19 -2.15 12.85
C GLY A 260 1.54 -0.71 13.21
N LEU A 261 0.82 0.27 12.63
CA LEU A 261 1.07 1.69 12.89
C LEU A 261 0.82 2.07 14.36
N LEU A 262 -0.23 1.56 14.99
CA LEU A 262 -0.52 1.83 16.41
C LEU A 262 0.63 1.38 17.30
N PHE A 263 1.13 0.16 17.11
CA PHE A 263 2.29 -0.33 17.87
C PHE A 263 3.57 0.41 17.52
N ASN A 264 3.79 0.72 16.25
CA ASN A 264 4.93 1.52 15.80
C ASN A 264 4.95 2.89 16.48
N VAL A 265 3.82 3.61 16.47
CA VAL A 265 3.66 4.90 17.14
C VAL A 265 3.94 4.74 18.64
N PHE A 266 3.30 3.79 19.30
CA PHE A 266 3.46 3.57 20.72
C PHE A 266 4.91 3.32 21.12
N ILE A 267 5.61 2.43 20.43
CA ILE A 267 7.03 2.13 20.68
C ILE A 267 7.91 3.33 20.39
N CYS A 268 7.66 4.00 19.28
CA CYS A 268 8.42 5.19 18.87
C CYS A 268 8.31 6.31 19.92
N PHE A 269 7.10 6.59 20.39
CA PHE A 269 6.85 7.58 21.43
C PHE A 269 7.48 7.18 22.77
N SER A 270 7.30 5.93 23.19
CA SER A 270 7.84 5.43 24.47
C SER A 270 9.36 5.52 24.51
N ILE A 271 10.05 5.05 23.47
CA ILE A 271 11.51 5.09 23.41
C ILE A 271 12.01 6.54 23.30
N SER A 272 11.35 7.40 22.50
CA SER A 272 11.75 8.80 22.37
C SER A 272 11.57 9.56 23.68
N ALA A 273 10.47 9.33 24.40
CA ALA A 273 10.23 9.92 25.72
C ALA A 273 11.30 9.48 26.72
N PHE A 274 11.57 8.18 26.79
CA PHE A 274 12.60 7.64 27.66
C PHE A 274 13.99 8.20 27.35
N SER A 275 14.36 8.26 26.07
CA SER A 275 15.63 8.85 25.61
C SER A 275 15.74 10.34 25.94
N SER A 276 14.64 11.07 25.94
CA SER A 276 14.59 12.47 26.33
C SER A 276 14.81 12.65 27.84
N ILE A 277 14.22 11.80 28.65
CA ILE A 277 14.35 11.82 30.14
C ILE A 277 15.78 11.47 30.55
N THR A 278 16.36 10.45 29.91
CA THR A 278 17.70 9.94 30.28
C THR A 278 18.84 10.75 29.65
N LYS A 279 18.54 11.74 28.80
CA LYS A 279 19.52 12.56 28.05
C LYS A 279 20.55 11.78 27.22
N ILE A 280 20.23 10.54 26.86
CA ILE A 280 21.11 9.63 26.11
C ILE A 280 21.14 9.97 24.60
N ASP A 281 20.37 10.95 24.16
CA ASP A 281 20.24 11.30 22.74
C ASP A 281 21.44 12.10 22.20
N ILE A 282 22.45 11.38 21.75
CA ILE A 282 23.69 11.91 21.19
C ILE A 282 23.43 12.74 19.91
N HIS A 283 22.37 12.44 19.16
CA HIS A 283 22.08 13.08 17.85
C HIS A 283 21.10 14.24 17.94
N ARG A 284 20.69 14.66 19.13
CA ARG A 284 19.70 15.73 19.32
C ARG A 284 20.06 17.04 18.62
N SER A 285 21.32 17.47 18.75
CA SER A 285 21.79 18.71 18.13
C SER A 285 21.75 18.65 16.58
N HIS A 286 22.13 17.53 16.00
CA HIS A 286 22.07 17.33 14.54
C HIS A 286 20.62 17.36 14.02
N ARG A 287 19.68 16.69 14.72
CA ARG A 287 18.27 16.74 14.35
C ARG A 287 17.70 18.14 14.44
N GLN A 288 17.99 18.87 15.53
CA GLN A 288 17.52 20.24 15.67
C GLN A 288 18.07 21.17 14.59
N LYS A 289 19.36 21.06 14.24
CA LYS A 289 19.94 21.83 13.12
C LYS A 289 19.23 21.51 11.80
N PHE A 290 18.97 20.25 11.52
CA PHE A 290 18.26 19.82 10.31
C PHE A 290 16.82 20.35 10.27
N HIS A 291 16.07 20.29 11.37
CA HIS A 291 14.72 20.82 11.44
C HIS A 291 14.68 22.35 11.34
N ASN A 292 15.66 23.07 11.91
CA ASN A 292 15.79 24.50 11.74
C ASN A 292 16.03 24.86 10.28
N PHE A 293 16.95 24.13 9.62
CA PHE A 293 17.19 24.28 8.18
C PHE A 293 15.92 24.06 7.33
N LEU A 294 15.14 23.00 7.63
CA LEU A 294 13.87 22.74 6.95
C LEU A 294 12.85 23.89 7.18
N ASN A 295 12.77 24.41 8.40
CA ASN A 295 11.86 25.49 8.74
C ASN A 295 12.21 26.79 7.99
N GLU A 296 13.49 27.12 7.90
CA GLU A 296 13.97 28.34 7.21
C GLU A 296 13.83 28.24 5.69
N HIS A 297 14.26 27.13 5.09
CA HIS A 297 14.39 27.02 3.64
C HIS A 297 13.16 26.43 2.94
N MET A 298 12.44 25.54 3.59
CA MET A 298 11.29 24.86 2.99
C MET A 298 9.95 25.40 3.44
N GLY A 299 9.93 26.38 4.33
CA GLY A 299 8.72 27.03 4.81
C GLY A 299 7.75 26.09 5.52
N LEU A 300 8.26 25.03 6.13
CA LEU A 300 7.49 24.07 6.94
C LEU A 300 7.12 24.65 8.33
N HIS A 301 7.11 25.97 8.45
CA HIS A 301 6.80 26.63 9.71
C HIS A 301 5.42 26.23 10.23
N PRO A 302 5.27 25.96 11.55
CA PRO A 302 4.00 25.52 12.15
C PRO A 302 2.84 26.51 11.99
N SER A 303 3.11 27.79 11.68
CA SER A 303 2.07 28.81 11.48
C SER A 303 1.26 28.67 10.18
N ARG A 304 1.63 27.81 9.25
CA ARG A 304 0.79 27.48 8.08
C ARG A 304 -0.32 26.47 8.42
N THR A 305 -0.95 26.67 9.57
CA THR A 305 -1.98 25.83 10.18
C THR A 305 -3.29 25.73 9.40
N LYS A 306 -3.57 26.61 8.43
CA LYS A 306 -4.82 26.57 7.66
C LYS A 306 -5.01 25.25 6.88
N LEU A 307 -3.94 24.70 6.32
CA LEU A 307 -3.99 23.42 5.62
C LEU A 307 -4.19 22.24 6.58
N ARG A 308 -3.65 22.33 7.79
CA ARG A 308 -3.84 21.33 8.85
C ARG A 308 -5.29 21.28 9.34
N SER A 309 -5.88 22.45 9.60
CA SER A 309 -7.28 22.53 10.02
C SER A 309 -8.22 21.94 8.98
N PHE A 310 -7.97 22.20 7.69
CA PHE A 310 -8.76 21.63 6.59
C PHE A 310 -8.60 20.12 6.48
N ALA A 311 -7.40 19.58 6.64
CA ALA A 311 -7.15 18.14 6.65
C ALA A 311 -7.86 17.43 7.83
N TYR A 312 -7.86 18.02 9.02
CA TYR A 312 -8.61 17.53 10.17
C TYR A 312 -10.12 17.56 9.94
N VAL A 313 -10.65 18.63 9.33
CA VAL A 313 -12.06 18.73 8.99
C VAL A 313 -12.46 17.67 7.97
N ILE A 314 -11.65 17.46 6.92
CA ILE A 314 -11.90 16.38 5.96
C ILE A 314 -11.83 15.00 6.63
N ALA A 315 -10.84 14.74 7.49
CA ALA A 315 -10.74 13.50 8.23
C ALA A 315 -11.95 13.28 9.15
N LEU A 316 -12.43 14.32 9.83
CA LEU A 316 -13.63 14.25 10.66
C LEU A 316 -14.90 14.04 9.84
N ILE A 317 -15.04 14.70 8.69
CA ILE A 317 -16.15 14.49 7.76
C ILE A 317 -16.14 13.04 7.26
N TRP A 318 -14.98 12.52 6.88
CA TRP A 318 -14.81 11.12 6.47
C TRP A 318 -15.17 10.14 7.59
N LEU A 319 -14.79 10.44 8.82
CA LEU A 319 -15.09 9.62 10.00
C LEU A 319 -16.59 9.61 10.28
N PHE A 320 -17.28 10.75 10.18
CA PHE A 320 -18.72 10.85 10.41
C PHE A 320 -19.55 10.22 9.28
N PHE A 321 -19.21 10.47 8.03
CA PHE A 321 -20.00 10.00 6.88
C PHE A 321 -19.55 8.64 6.36
N GLY A 322 -18.28 8.24 6.54
CA GLY A 322 -17.77 6.95 6.10
C GLY A 322 -18.11 5.80 7.05
N VAL A 323 -18.10 6.05 8.37
CA VAL A 323 -18.33 5.00 9.37
C VAL A 323 -19.83 4.83 9.69
N GLY A 324 -20.59 5.93 9.75
CA GLY A 324 -22.02 5.90 10.09
C GLY A 324 -22.89 5.14 9.08
N PRO A 325 -22.87 5.51 7.79
CA PRO A 325 -23.69 4.82 6.78
C PRO A 325 -23.31 3.36 6.53
N GLY A 326 -22.01 3.03 6.66
CA GLY A 326 -21.54 1.67 6.47
C GLY A 326 -22.02 0.69 7.55
N GLN A 327 -22.26 1.16 8.77
CA GLN A 327 -22.87 0.31 9.82
C GLN A 327 -24.35 0.05 9.56
N VAL A 328 -25.07 0.99 8.95
CA VAL A 328 -26.49 0.84 8.62
C VAL A 328 -26.68 -0.12 7.45
N LEU A 329 -25.79 -0.08 6.45
CA LEU A 329 -25.85 -0.95 5.27
C LEU A 329 -25.27 -2.37 5.50
N GLY A 330 -24.48 -2.56 6.53
CA GLY A 330 -23.87 -3.86 6.87
C GLY A 330 -24.72 -4.74 7.82
N ASN A 331 -25.80 -4.23 8.36
CA ASN A 331 -26.70 -4.94 9.26
C ASN A 331 -28.01 -5.41 8.58
N ASN A 332 -28.18 -5.19 7.29
CA ASN A 332 -29.20 -5.76 6.43
C ASN A 332 -28.49 -6.69 5.42
#